data_7c1c90e6363d15fc02c71657271b8938
#
_entry.id   7c1c90e6363d15fc02c71657271b8938
#
_cell.length_a   1.000
_cell.length_b   1.000
_cell.length_c   1.000
_cell.angle_alpha   90.00
_cell.angle_beta   90.00
_cell.angle_gamma   90.00
#
_symmetry.space_group_name_H-M   'P 1'
#
loop_
_entity.id
_entity.type
_entity.pdbx_description
1 polymer ?
#
loop_
_entity_poly.entity_id
_entity_poly.type
_entity_poly.pdbx_seq_one_letter_code
_entity_poly.pdbx_strand_id
1 'polypeptide(L)'
;TEDVVQQADGIAEVGDNSAVKRYSVKVGGETYTMIVSGGMQPVNQALEILYQILPYILGIAIVVSILFALGASLYLTFPIVRLSQLAQNMAALDFDSSYQGKRTDEVGVLGESLNELSKNLSRALEELKSANEKLKSDIEMERKKKRIAFFSAVSHELKTPITILKGHLSGMLQGVGEYRDRNYYLQRSLETTEKMEDMVKELLTVSRIENNKFITQKTDIAEQLRLQIADMAELIENKKLELQVEIPEHLYADVNPVMMDKVFSNLLLNAIRYTPEEKGNHIRVLLKPGTDTETVYCQIENTGVFIPEEALVHLFEAFYRVEQSRNRQTGGSGLGLYIVKMILDQHGASYRMGNTCDGVCFSFSL
;
A
#
# COMPACT_ATOMS: atom_id res chain seq x y z
N THR A 1 -56.68 -54.28 87.82
CA THR A 1 -57.26 -55.08 86.73
C THR A 1 -56.84 -54.56 85.42
N GLU A 2 -55.83 -55.23 84.86
CA GLU A 2 -55.28 -54.92 83.53
C GLU A 2 -56.17 -55.49 82.45
N ASP A 3 -56.83 -54.65 81.72
CA ASP A 3 -57.51 -55.05 80.49
C ASP A 3 -56.50 -55.09 79.38
N VAL A 4 -56.06 -56.27 78.97
CA VAL A 4 -55.11 -56.50 77.87
C VAL A 4 -55.92 -56.30 76.56
N VAL A 5 -55.60 -55.27 75.89
CA VAL A 5 -56.01 -55.06 74.47
C VAL A 5 -55.25 -56.04 73.59
N GLN A 6 -55.82 -57.18 73.23
CA GLN A 6 -55.23 -58.01 72.19
C GLN A 6 -55.62 -57.44 70.80
N GLN A 7 -54.64 -57.08 70.00
CA GLN A 7 -54.84 -56.67 68.65
C GLN A 7 -55.31 -57.87 67.82
N ALA A 8 -56.55 -57.87 67.39
CA ALA A 8 -57.02 -58.87 66.46
C ALA A 8 -56.62 -58.47 65.05
N ASP A 9 -56.16 -59.46 64.31
CA ASP A 9 -55.77 -59.28 62.88
C ASP A 9 -56.89 -58.59 62.12
N GLY A 10 -56.56 -57.38 61.67
CA GLY A 10 -57.52 -56.56 60.99
C GLY A 10 -57.70 -56.97 59.53
N ILE A 11 -58.83 -57.50 59.18
CA ILE A 11 -59.29 -57.52 57.79
C ILE A 11 -59.70 -56.09 57.47
N ALA A 12 -58.90 -55.42 56.68
CA ALA A 12 -59.25 -54.11 56.14
C ALA A 12 -60.12 -54.36 54.91
N GLU A 13 -61.46 -54.20 55.05
CA GLU A 13 -62.28 -53.95 53.86
C GLU A 13 -62.09 -52.50 53.48
N VAL A 14 -61.42 -52.32 52.34
CA VAL A 14 -61.28 -51.02 51.69
C VAL A 14 -62.50 -50.87 50.79
N GLY A 15 -63.52 -50.24 51.30
CA GLY A 15 -64.61 -49.75 50.45
C GLY A 15 -64.14 -48.44 49.83
N ASP A 16 -64.66 -48.04 48.69
CA ASP A 16 -64.27 -46.99 47.79
C ASP A 16 -63.99 -45.60 48.43
N ASN A 17 -64.34 -45.38 49.70
CA ASN A 17 -64.13 -44.06 50.33
C ASN A 17 -63.88 -44.10 51.87
N SER A 18 -63.55 -45.23 52.49
CA SER A 18 -63.27 -45.29 53.94
C SER A 18 -62.31 -46.43 54.31
N ALA A 19 -61.23 -46.13 55.03
CA ALA A 19 -60.45 -47.16 55.70
C ALA A 19 -61.09 -47.54 56.98
N VAL A 20 -61.57 -48.77 57.06
CA VAL A 20 -62.20 -49.31 58.28
C VAL A 20 -61.26 -50.28 58.97
N LYS A 21 -60.91 -50.03 60.24
CA LYS A 21 -60.12 -50.95 61.08
C LYS A 21 -61.05 -51.49 62.20
N ARG A 22 -61.06 -52.79 62.35
CA ARG A 22 -61.83 -53.46 63.41
C ARG A 22 -60.88 -53.89 64.55
N TYR A 23 -61.18 -53.52 65.73
CA TYR A 23 -60.45 -53.93 66.92
C TYR A 23 -61.35 -54.76 67.80
N SER A 24 -60.94 -55.93 68.30
CA SER A 24 -61.70 -56.67 69.33
C SER A 24 -61.16 -56.28 70.71
N VAL A 25 -62.04 -55.79 71.58
CA VAL A 25 -61.71 -55.38 72.92
C VAL A 25 -62.53 -56.25 73.89
N LYS A 26 -61.91 -56.95 74.84
CA LYS A 26 -62.56 -57.72 75.90
C LYS A 26 -62.79 -56.83 77.15
N VAL A 27 -64.04 -56.62 77.53
CA VAL A 27 -64.34 -55.88 78.73
C VAL A 27 -65.33 -56.73 79.56
N GLY A 28 -64.98 -57.07 80.83
CA GLY A 28 -65.87 -57.83 81.76
C GLY A 28 -66.23 -59.25 81.33
N GLY A 29 -65.35 -59.91 80.47
CA GLY A 29 -65.60 -61.26 79.98
C GLY A 29 -66.34 -61.40 78.69
N GLU A 30 -66.84 -60.31 78.13
CA GLU A 30 -67.44 -60.24 76.81
C GLU A 30 -66.57 -59.55 75.80
N THR A 31 -66.65 -59.95 74.51
CA THR A 31 -65.84 -59.43 73.44
C THR A 31 -66.63 -58.41 72.64
N TYR A 32 -66.17 -57.19 72.66
CA TYR A 32 -66.74 -56.10 71.86
C TYR A 32 -65.86 -55.81 70.63
N THR A 33 -66.50 -55.55 69.49
CA THR A 33 -65.81 -55.15 68.26
C THR A 33 -65.92 -53.64 68.07
N MET A 34 -64.81 -52.97 68.22
CA MET A 34 -64.78 -51.54 67.96
C MET A 34 -64.37 -51.32 66.46
N ILE A 35 -65.22 -50.60 65.76
CA ILE A 35 -65.02 -50.26 64.38
C ILE A 35 -64.55 -48.80 64.29
N VAL A 36 -63.36 -48.58 63.83
CA VAL A 36 -62.81 -47.22 63.57
C VAL A 36 -62.82 -46.99 62.06
N SER A 37 -63.70 -46.10 61.63
CA SER A 37 -63.73 -45.69 60.20
C SER A 37 -63.13 -44.30 60.03
N GLY A 38 -62.14 -44.20 59.20
CA GLY A 38 -61.59 -42.92 58.79
C GLY A 38 -62.05 -42.61 57.35
N GLY A 39 -62.82 -41.55 57.19
CA GLY A 39 -63.25 -41.15 55.85
C GLY A 39 -62.03 -40.53 55.08
N MET A 40 -61.72 -41.07 53.92
CA MET A 40 -60.78 -40.49 52.97
C MET A 40 -61.42 -39.42 52.05
N GLN A 41 -62.65 -39.06 52.32
CA GLN A 41 -63.42 -38.08 51.55
C GLN A 41 -62.74 -36.74 51.37
N PRO A 42 -62.01 -36.12 52.33
CA PRO A 42 -61.40 -34.81 52.14
C PRO A 42 -60.24 -34.83 51.15
N VAL A 43 -59.53 -35.98 51.03
CA VAL A 43 -58.38 -36.07 50.08
C VAL A 43 -58.84 -36.21 48.62
N ASN A 44 -59.84 -37.05 48.39
CA ASN A 44 -60.43 -37.25 47.06
C ASN A 44 -61.13 -35.99 46.54
N GLN A 45 -61.87 -35.29 47.38
CA GLN A 45 -62.54 -34.04 47.03
C GLN A 45 -61.47 -32.93 46.70
N ALA A 46 -60.39 -32.89 47.48
CA ALA A 46 -59.31 -31.93 47.19
C ALA A 46 -58.60 -32.20 45.85
N LEU A 47 -58.40 -33.48 45.48
CA LEU A 47 -57.86 -33.88 44.16
C LEU A 47 -58.84 -33.55 43.04
N GLU A 48 -60.14 -33.81 43.18
CA GLU A 48 -61.15 -33.44 42.15
C GLU A 48 -61.15 -31.91 41.88
N ILE A 49 -61.15 -31.11 42.97
CA ILE A 49 -61.09 -29.65 42.86
C ILE A 49 -59.81 -29.22 42.18
N LEU A 50 -58.68 -29.87 42.52
CA LEU A 50 -57.40 -29.60 41.89
C LEU A 50 -57.43 -29.88 40.38
N TYR A 51 -57.96 -31.03 39.95
CA TYR A 51 -58.13 -31.38 38.56
C TYR A 51 -59.04 -30.43 37.79
N GLN A 52 -60.09 -29.90 38.43
CA GLN A 52 -60.97 -28.92 37.82
C GLN A 52 -60.30 -27.53 37.64
N ILE A 53 -59.49 -27.13 38.61
CA ILE A 53 -58.84 -25.80 38.60
C ILE A 53 -57.52 -25.78 37.75
N LEU A 54 -56.79 -26.93 37.66
CA LEU A 54 -55.53 -27.08 36.97
C LEU A 54 -55.54 -26.53 35.51
N PRO A 55 -56.56 -26.84 34.65
CA PRO A 55 -56.58 -26.33 33.27
C PRO A 55 -56.76 -24.80 33.22
N TYR A 56 -57.46 -24.21 34.18
CA TYR A 56 -57.61 -22.74 34.26
C TYR A 56 -56.31 -22.08 34.70
N ILE A 57 -55.58 -22.66 35.66
CA ILE A 57 -54.29 -22.18 36.10
C ILE A 57 -53.27 -22.27 34.95
N LEU A 58 -53.22 -23.40 34.23
CA LEU A 58 -52.37 -23.58 33.03
C LEU A 58 -52.72 -22.59 31.93
N GLY A 59 -54.01 -22.39 31.67
CA GLY A 59 -54.51 -21.43 30.69
C GLY A 59 -54.07 -20.00 31.02
N ILE A 60 -54.21 -19.56 32.24
CA ILE A 60 -53.77 -18.25 32.73
C ILE A 60 -52.22 -18.14 32.62
N ALA A 61 -51.45 -19.16 33.04
CA ALA A 61 -50.03 -19.19 33.00
C ALA A 61 -49.51 -19.06 31.55
N ILE A 62 -50.15 -19.74 30.60
CA ILE A 62 -49.83 -19.62 29.16
C ILE A 62 -50.07 -18.21 28.65
N VAL A 63 -51.21 -17.61 28.96
CA VAL A 63 -51.54 -16.25 28.54
C VAL A 63 -50.55 -15.24 29.13
N VAL A 64 -50.23 -15.34 30.42
CA VAL A 64 -49.25 -14.49 31.08
C VAL A 64 -47.86 -14.65 30.45
N SER A 65 -47.47 -15.90 30.17
CA SER A 65 -46.19 -16.20 29.52
C SER A 65 -46.09 -15.58 28.11
N ILE A 66 -47.15 -15.66 27.31
CA ILE A 66 -47.23 -15.04 25.98
C ILE A 66 -47.13 -13.51 26.09
N LEU A 67 -47.89 -12.90 27.00
CA LEU A 67 -47.85 -11.44 27.21
C LEU A 67 -46.45 -10.98 27.67
N PHE A 68 -45.82 -11.73 28.56
CA PHE A 68 -44.47 -11.46 29.01
C PHE A 68 -43.44 -11.59 27.88
N ALA A 69 -43.55 -12.66 27.08
CA ALA A 69 -42.66 -12.86 25.92
C ALA A 69 -42.82 -11.76 24.88
N LEU A 70 -44.03 -11.32 24.58
CA LEU A 70 -44.32 -10.19 23.70
C LEU A 70 -43.75 -8.88 24.28
N GLY A 71 -43.94 -8.62 25.56
CA GLY A 71 -43.38 -7.47 26.26
C GLY A 71 -41.85 -7.45 26.23
N ALA A 72 -41.23 -8.58 26.53
CA ALA A 72 -39.78 -8.72 26.47
C ALA A 72 -39.24 -8.54 25.03
N SER A 73 -39.95 -9.07 24.03
CA SER A 73 -39.57 -8.90 22.61
C SER A 73 -39.63 -7.43 22.18
N LEU A 74 -40.66 -6.71 22.50
CA LEU A 74 -40.82 -5.30 22.17
C LEU A 74 -39.83 -4.40 22.93
N TYR A 75 -39.53 -4.75 24.16
CA TYR A 75 -38.68 -3.93 25.02
C TYR A 75 -37.22 -4.19 24.87
N LEU A 76 -36.75 -5.41 24.63
CA LEU A 76 -35.33 -5.77 24.52
C LEU A 76 -34.91 -6.07 23.08
N THR A 77 -35.64 -6.97 22.41
CA THR A 77 -35.19 -7.51 21.12
C THR A 77 -35.25 -6.48 19.99
N PHE A 78 -36.34 -5.74 19.87
CA PHE A 78 -36.58 -4.79 18.81
C PHE A 78 -35.54 -3.63 18.79
N PRO A 79 -35.19 -2.99 19.92
CA PRO A 79 -34.12 -1.98 19.94
C PRO A 79 -32.74 -2.53 19.58
N ILE A 80 -32.43 -3.75 20.03
CA ILE A 80 -31.12 -4.39 19.69
C ILE A 80 -31.04 -4.66 18.19
N VAL A 81 -32.11 -5.13 17.55
CA VAL A 81 -32.14 -5.32 16.09
C VAL A 81 -31.90 -4.00 15.35
N ARG A 82 -32.53 -2.91 15.84
CA ARG A 82 -32.28 -1.57 15.24
C ARG A 82 -30.83 -1.12 15.38
N LEU A 83 -30.20 -1.33 16.52
CA LEU A 83 -28.77 -1.01 16.72
C LEU A 83 -27.87 -1.88 15.82
N SER A 84 -28.21 -3.16 15.66
CA SER A 84 -27.52 -4.06 14.75
C SER A 84 -27.61 -3.58 13.29
N GLN A 85 -28.78 -3.13 12.84
CA GLN A 85 -28.95 -2.55 11.50
C GLN A 85 -28.14 -1.26 11.33
N LEU A 86 -28.16 -0.39 12.36
CA LEU A 86 -27.32 0.84 12.34
C LEU A 86 -25.85 0.50 12.21
N ALA A 87 -25.35 -0.47 12.98
CA ALA A 87 -23.97 -0.93 12.88
C ALA A 87 -23.64 -1.54 11.50
N GLN A 88 -24.58 -2.27 10.88
CA GLN A 88 -24.42 -2.79 9.53
C GLN A 88 -24.36 -1.68 8.47
N ASN A 89 -25.22 -0.65 8.59
CA ASN A 89 -25.17 0.52 7.69
C ASN A 89 -23.82 1.25 7.83
N MET A 90 -23.35 1.43 9.05
CA MET A 90 -22.00 2.01 9.29
C MET A 90 -20.88 1.16 8.68
N ALA A 91 -20.96 -0.17 8.75
CA ALA A 91 -20.01 -1.07 8.10
C ALA A 91 -20.05 -0.98 6.57
N ALA A 92 -21.20 -0.60 6.00
CA ALA A 92 -21.37 -0.29 4.58
C ALA A 92 -21.02 1.17 4.22
N LEU A 93 -20.44 1.93 5.17
CA LEU A 93 -20.10 3.35 5.03
C LEU A 93 -21.31 4.29 4.82
N ASP A 94 -22.51 3.84 5.23
CA ASP A 94 -23.71 4.66 5.29
C ASP A 94 -23.89 5.21 6.71
N PHE A 95 -23.64 6.50 6.89
CA PHE A 95 -23.69 7.21 8.18
C PHE A 95 -24.92 8.10 8.33
N ASP A 96 -25.86 8.08 7.38
CA ASP A 96 -27.05 8.94 7.41
C ASP A 96 -28.06 8.48 8.46
N SER A 97 -27.99 7.22 8.89
CA SER A 97 -28.83 6.63 9.91
C SER A 97 -28.33 6.95 11.31
N SER A 98 -29.24 7.30 12.23
CA SER A 98 -28.91 7.56 13.64
C SER A 98 -29.88 6.89 14.59
N TYR A 99 -29.41 6.51 15.77
CA TYR A 99 -30.26 6.06 16.86
C TYR A 99 -31.01 7.23 17.47
N GLN A 100 -32.37 7.17 17.46
CA GLN A 100 -33.25 8.22 17.97
C GLN A 100 -34.01 7.78 19.22
N GLY A 101 -33.60 6.71 19.91
CA GLY A 101 -34.25 6.21 21.12
C GLY A 101 -34.03 7.17 22.31
N LYS A 102 -35.10 7.35 23.14
CA LYS A 102 -35.04 8.14 24.39
C LYS A 102 -34.84 7.22 25.61
N ARG A 103 -34.05 6.17 25.51
CA ARG A 103 -33.80 5.22 26.61
C ARG A 103 -32.65 5.70 27.46
N THR A 104 -32.76 5.48 28.78
CA THR A 104 -31.74 5.85 29.79
C THR A 104 -31.03 4.61 30.35
N ASP A 105 -31.28 3.44 29.79
CA ASP A 105 -30.64 2.17 30.15
C ASP A 105 -29.40 1.89 29.29
N GLU A 106 -28.78 0.73 29.46
CA GLU A 106 -27.56 0.30 28.76
C GLU A 106 -27.73 0.30 27.22
N VAL A 107 -28.93 0.02 26.74
CA VAL A 107 -29.27 0.04 25.31
C VAL A 107 -29.29 1.45 24.77
N GLY A 108 -29.77 2.41 25.57
CA GLY A 108 -29.71 3.84 25.24
C GLY A 108 -28.29 4.36 25.17
N VAL A 109 -27.45 4.04 26.16
CA VAL A 109 -26.02 4.39 26.19
C VAL A 109 -25.29 3.81 24.98
N LEU A 110 -25.55 2.56 24.61
CA LEU A 110 -24.98 1.92 23.43
C LEU A 110 -25.41 2.65 22.15
N GLY A 111 -26.66 3.06 22.03
CA GLY A 111 -27.19 3.81 20.89
C GLY A 111 -26.51 5.18 20.73
N GLU A 112 -26.31 5.91 21.83
CA GLU A 112 -25.60 7.18 21.82
C GLU A 112 -24.12 7.02 21.46
N SER A 113 -23.45 6.01 22.02
CA SER A 113 -22.06 5.68 21.70
C SER A 113 -21.89 5.30 20.23
N LEU A 114 -22.85 4.59 19.64
CA LEU A 114 -22.86 4.26 18.22
C LEU A 114 -23.04 5.50 17.34
N ASN A 115 -23.91 6.44 17.75
CA ASN A 115 -24.06 7.72 17.05
C ASN A 115 -22.77 8.56 17.09
N GLU A 116 -22.10 8.61 18.24
CA GLU A 116 -20.83 9.31 18.38
C GLU A 116 -19.74 8.67 17.51
N LEU A 117 -19.64 7.34 17.51
CA LEU A 117 -18.74 6.59 16.65
C LEU A 117 -19.01 6.85 15.17
N SER A 118 -20.32 6.82 14.76
CA SER A 118 -20.75 7.15 13.39
C SER A 118 -20.26 8.53 12.97
N LYS A 119 -20.50 9.53 13.81
CA LYS A 119 -20.11 10.91 13.54
C LYS A 119 -18.57 11.08 13.43
N ASN A 120 -17.83 10.44 14.33
CA ASN A 120 -16.38 10.52 14.35
C ASN A 120 -15.78 9.81 13.13
N LEU A 121 -16.31 8.64 12.76
CA LEU A 121 -15.88 7.88 11.60
C LEU A 121 -16.20 8.60 10.28
N SER A 122 -17.41 9.15 10.15
CA SER A 122 -17.80 9.97 8.99
C SER A 122 -16.87 11.15 8.80
N ARG A 123 -16.58 11.88 9.90
CA ARG A 123 -15.64 13.02 9.86
C ARG A 123 -14.23 12.59 9.46
N ALA A 124 -13.71 11.51 10.05
CA ALA A 124 -12.39 11.00 9.73
C ALA A 124 -12.27 10.57 8.25
N LEU A 125 -13.31 9.96 7.71
CA LEU A 125 -13.35 9.59 6.28
C LEU A 125 -13.40 10.81 5.35
N GLU A 126 -14.15 11.84 5.73
CA GLU A 126 -14.23 13.08 4.95
C GLU A 126 -12.91 13.85 4.98
N GLU A 127 -12.24 13.91 6.13
CA GLU A 127 -10.89 14.47 6.27
C GLU A 127 -9.86 13.68 5.45
N LEU A 128 -9.90 12.35 5.50
CA LEU A 128 -9.01 11.49 4.71
C LEU A 128 -9.25 11.67 3.19
N LYS A 129 -10.50 11.75 2.76
CA LYS A 129 -10.85 11.99 1.36
C LYS A 129 -10.35 13.35 0.87
N SER A 130 -10.59 14.40 1.66
CA SER A 130 -10.10 15.75 1.37
C SER A 130 -8.56 15.81 1.32
N ALA A 131 -7.87 15.18 2.27
CA ALA A 131 -6.42 15.10 2.28
C ALA A 131 -5.87 14.35 1.05
N ASN A 132 -6.52 13.26 0.65
CA ASN A 132 -6.14 12.49 -0.55
C ASN A 132 -6.36 13.27 -1.85
N GLU A 133 -7.48 14.00 -1.97
CA GLU A 133 -7.74 14.88 -3.10
C GLU A 133 -6.71 16.02 -3.19
N LYS A 134 -6.38 16.63 -2.06
CA LYS A 134 -5.33 17.65 -1.99
C LYS A 134 -3.96 17.09 -2.39
N LEU A 135 -3.58 15.92 -1.87
CA LEU A 135 -2.32 15.27 -2.22
C LEU A 135 -2.23 14.96 -3.72
N LYS A 136 -3.33 14.46 -4.33
CA LYS A 136 -3.39 14.23 -5.78
C LYS A 136 -3.18 15.53 -6.56
N SER A 137 -3.88 16.59 -6.16
CA SER A 137 -3.75 17.92 -6.78
C SER A 137 -2.33 18.47 -6.68
N ASP A 138 -1.69 18.32 -5.50
CA ASP A 138 -0.32 18.79 -5.27
C ASP A 138 0.69 18.02 -6.14
N ILE A 139 0.53 16.68 -6.25
CA ILE A 139 1.35 15.84 -7.12
C ILE A 139 1.18 16.24 -8.60
N GLU A 140 -0.05 16.45 -9.06
CA GLU A 140 -0.32 16.87 -10.44
C GLU A 140 0.28 18.25 -10.74
N MET A 141 0.15 19.18 -9.80
CA MET A 141 0.74 20.52 -9.92
C MET A 141 2.27 20.47 -9.99
N GLU A 142 2.89 19.64 -9.15
CA GLU A 142 4.35 19.46 -9.17
C GLU A 142 4.83 18.84 -10.49
N ARG A 143 4.13 17.80 -10.97
CA ARG A 143 4.40 17.21 -12.30
C ARG A 143 4.29 18.24 -13.43
N LYS A 144 3.24 19.07 -13.39
CA LYS A 144 3.04 20.15 -14.36
C LYS A 144 4.17 21.20 -14.31
N LYS A 145 4.60 21.60 -13.10
CA LYS A 145 5.73 22.52 -12.93
C LYS A 145 7.03 21.94 -13.51
N LYS A 146 7.35 20.67 -13.17
CA LYS A 146 8.54 19.98 -13.71
C LYS A 146 8.51 19.91 -15.25
N ARG A 147 7.35 19.61 -15.83
CA ARG A 147 7.16 19.56 -17.28
C ARG A 147 7.34 20.92 -17.95
N ILE A 148 6.79 21.99 -17.37
CA ILE A 148 6.96 23.36 -17.88
C ILE A 148 8.43 23.78 -17.82
N ALA A 149 9.10 23.52 -16.71
CA ALA A 149 10.53 23.81 -16.54
C ALA A 149 11.38 23.06 -17.58
N PHE A 150 11.09 21.78 -17.81
CA PHE A 150 11.74 20.97 -18.84
C PHE A 150 11.57 21.58 -20.25
N PHE A 151 10.34 21.88 -20.66
CA PHE A 151 10.10 22.50 -21.99
C PHE A 151 10.71 23.88 -22.14
N SER A 152 10.76 24.66 -21.06
CA SER A 152 11.48 25.95 -21.07
C SER A 152 12.97 25.77 -21.29
N ALA A 153 13.60 24.80 -20.60
CA ALA A 153 15.00 24.47 -20.76
C ALA A 153 15.31 23.95 -22.18
N VAL A 154 14.47 23.04 -22.72
CA VAL A 154 14.56 22.56 -24.11
C VAL A 154 14.55 23.73 -25.10
N SER A 155 13.59 24.64 -24.93
CA SER A 155 13.45 25.81 -25.82
C SER A 155 14.67 26.70 -25.78
N HIS A 156 15.27 26.89 -24.61
CA HIS A 156 16.49 27.68 -24.43
C HIS A 156 17.71 27.01 -25.11
N GLU A 157 17.88 25.71 -24.86
CA GLU A 157 19.02 24.94 -25.41
C GLU A 157 18.95 24.74 -26.94
N LEU A 158 17.74 24.68 -27.51
CA LEU A 158 17.55 24.68 -28.98
C LEU A 158 17.75 26.06 -29.62
N LYS A 159 17.37 27.14 -28.94
CA LYS A 159 17.53 28.50 -29.47
C LYS A 159 19.00 28.87 -29.73
N THR A 160 19.91 28.46 -28.87
CA THR A 160 21.32 28.76 -28.95
C THR A 160 21.96 28.25 -30.26
N PRO A 161 21.93 26.93 -30.57
CA PRO A 161 22.51 26.42 -31.82
C PRO A 161 21.80 26.97 -33.07
N ILE A 162 20.48 27.18 -33.02
CA ILE A 162 19.77 27.82 -34.16
C ILE A 162 20.31 29.23 -34.42
N THR A 163 20.55 29.99 -33.35
CA THR A 163 21.12 31.35 -33.48
C THR A 163 22.53 31.32 -34.05
N ILE A 164 23.35 30.36 -33.64
CA ILE A 164 24.72 30.14 -34.15
C ILE A 164 24.68 29.81 -35.66
N LEU A 165 23.83 28.83 -36.04
CA LEU A 165 23.63 28.45 -37.44
C LEU A 165 23.19 29.63 -38.30
N LYS A 166 22.19 30.39 -37.80
CA LYS A 166 21.72 31.60 -38.49
C LYS A 166 22.87 32.62 -38.65
N GLY A 167 23.70 32.79 -37.62
CA GLY A 167 24.89 33.67 -37.66
C GLY A 167 25.88 33.22 -38.71
N HIS A 168 26.27 31.93 -38.74
CA HIS A 168 27.20 31.35 -39.72
C HIS A 168 26.68 31.54 -41.14
N LEU A 169 25.42 31.16 -41.40
CA LEU A 169 24.80 31.27 -42.72
C LEU A 169 24.69 32.73 -43.18
N SER A 170 24.26 33.64 -42.34
CA SER A 170 24.14 35.06 -42.65
C SER A 170 25.51 35.70 -42.90
N GLY A 171 26.52 35.37 -42.08
CA GLY A 171 27.88 35.86 -42.24
C GLY A 171 28.54 35.38 -43.57
N MET A 172 28.36 34.09 -43.90
CA MET A 172 28.80 33.52 -45.16
C MET A 172 28.14 34.12 -46.38
N LEU A 173 26.84 34.41 -46.30
CA LEU A 173 26.07 35.08 -47.39
C LEU A 173 26.59 36.49 -47.66
N GLN A 174 26.88 37.23 -46.60
CA GLN A 174 27.39 38.61 -46.69
C GLN A 174 28.88 38.67 -46.97
N GLY A 175 29.63 37.61 -46.79
CA GLY A 175 31.07 37.56 -47.00
C GLY A 175 31.86 38.49 -46.08
N VAL A 176 31.35 38.75 -44.85
CA VAL A 176 31.93 39.74 -43.94
C VAL A 176 32.93 39.07 -42.99
N GLY A 177 34.09 39.71 -42.82
CA GLY A 177 35.08 39.33 -41.81
C GLY A 177 35.57 37.88 -41.94
N GLU A 178 35.59 37.15 -40.84
CA GLU A 178 36.06 35.75 -40.76
C GLU A 178 35.13 34.77 -41.52
N TYR A 179 33.88 35.11 -41.76
CA TYR A 179 32.90 34.27 -42.49
C TYR A 179 33.22 34.12 -43.99
N ARG A 180 34.32 34.75 -44.51
CA ARG A 180 34.83 34.54 -45.88
C ARG A 180 35.35 33.11 -46.07
N ASP A 181 35.85 32.48 -45.01
CA ASP A 181 36.19 31.06 -45.06
C ASP A 181 34.91 30.20 -44.94
N ARG A 182 34.27 30.06 -46.09
CA ARG A 182 32.98 29.33 -46.19
C ARG A 182 33.16 27.87 -45.81
N ASN A 183 34.28 27.23 -46.13
CA ASN A 183 34.49 25.81 -45.84
C ASN A 183 34.58 25.59 -44.32
N TYR A 184 35.28 26.42 -43.60
CA TYR A 184 35.35 26.36 -42.14
C TYR A 184 33.97 26.53 -41.47
N TYR A 185 33.19 27.54 -41.91
CA TYR A 185 31.90 27.81 -41.31
C TYR A 185 30.80 26.83 -41.74
N LEU A 186 30.92 26.22 -42.93
CA LEU A 186 30.05 25.11 -43.35
C LEU A 186 30.29 23.87 -42.44
N GLN A 187 31.55 23.53 -42.19
CA GLN A 187 31.89 22.43 -41.29
C GLN A 187 31.40 22.69 -39.87
N ARG A 188 31.59 23.89 -39.34
CA ARG A 188 31.04 24.30 -38.02
C ARG A 188 29.53 24.27 -37.98
N SER A 189 28.85 24.61 -39.07
CA SER A 189 27.42 24.53 -39.18
C SER A 189 26.94 23.07 -39.18
N LEU A 190 27.65 22.18 -39.88
CA LEU A 190 27.37 20.74 -39.86
C LEU A 190 27.52 20.16 -38.46
N GLU A 191 28.64 20.42 -37.79
CA GLU A 191 28.84 20.00 -36.38
C GLU A 191 27.73 20.49 -35.44
N THR A 192 27.23 21.72 -35.67
CA THR A 192 26.14 22.29 -34.88
C THR A 192 24.81 21.57 -35.17
N THR A 193 24.59 21.19 -36.42
CA THR A 193 23.38 20.43 -36.83
C THR A 193 23.42 19.02 -36.27
N GLU A 194 24.55 18.34 -36.30
CA GLU A 194 24.75 17.01 -35.69
C GLU A 194 24.44 17.04 -34.16
N LYS A 195 24.96 18.05 -33.46
CA LYS A 195 24.63 18.26 -32.04
C LYS A 195 23.14 18.47 -31.78
N MET A 196 22.44 19.18 -32.68
CA MET A 196 20.99 19.36 -32.59
C MET A 196 20.25 18.04 -32.85
N GLU A 197 20.70 17.25 -33.82
CA GLU A 197 20.12 15.93 -34.11
C GLU A 197 20.22 15.00 -32.88
N ASP A 198 21.38 14.96 -32.24
CA ASP A 198 21.60 14.16 -31.03
C ASP A 198 20.68 14.63 -29.87
N MET A 199 20.56 15.94 -29.69
CA MET A 199 19.64 16.51 -28.71
C MET A 199 18.19 16.11 -28.98
N VAL A 200 17.73 16.12 -30.24
CA VAL A 200 16.38 15.67 -30.62
C VAL A 200 16.20 14.19 -30.36
N LYS A 201 17.20 13.33 -30.64
CA LYS A 201 17.16 11.89 -30.32
C LYS A 201 17.01 11.65 -28.81
N GLU A 202 17.73 12.41 -27.98
CA GLU A 202 17.62 12.33 -26.51
C GLU A 202 16.25 12.82 -26.02
N LEU A 203 15.70 13.90 -26.57
CA LEU A 203 14.36 14.38 -26.26
C LEU A 203 13.26 13.35 -26.62
N LEU A 204 13.40 12.69 -27.77
CA LEU A 204 12.50 11.59 -28.14
C LEU A 204 12.63 10.40 -27.18
N THR A 205 13.83 10.14 -26.66
CA THR A 205 14.05 9.12 -25.64
C THR A 205 13.32 9.48 -24.35
N VAL A 206 13.45 10.72 -23.86
CA VAL A 206 12.70 11.22 -22.69
C VAL A 206 11.20 11.07 -22.89
N SER A 207 10.68 11.48 -24.05
CA SER A 207 9.26 11.34 -24.39
C SER A 207 8.78 9.88 -24.40
N ARG A 208 9.61 8.97 -24.88
CA ARG A 208 9.30 7.52 -24.88
C ARG A 208 9.27 6.93 -23.47
N ILE A 209 10.21 7.34 -22.61
CA ILE A 209 10.26 6.92 -21.21
C ILE A 209 9.00 7.37 -20.47
N GLU A 210 8.52 8.60 -20.71
CA GLU A 210 7.31 9.12 -20.07
C GLU A 210 6.01 8.44 -20.52
N ASN A 211 5.91 8.03 -21.81
CA ASN A 211 4.64 7.63 -22.41
C ASN A 211 4.48 6.12 -22.66
N ASN A 212 5.56 5.34 -22.64
CA ASN A 212 5.51 3.91 -22.93
C ASN A 212 5.16 3.09 -21.68
N LYS A 213 4.47 1.95 -21.90
CA LYS A 213 4.31 0.95 -20.86
C LYS A 213 5.70 0.43 -20.47
N PHE A 214 6.03 0.58 -19.21
CA PHE A 214 7.23 0.04 -18.64
C PHE A 214 7.08 -1.48 -18.47
N ILE A 215 7.82 -2.23 -19.27
CA ILE A 215 7.80 -3.70 -19.24
C ILE A 215 9.21 -4.17 -18.90
N THR A 216 9.34 -4.92 -17.83
CA THR A 216 10.57 -5.58 -17.42
C THR A 216 10.59 -7.01 -17.87
N GLN A 217 11.78 -7.56 -18.06
CA GLN A 217 12.03 -8.97 -18.30
C GLN A 217 13.34 -9.40 -17.65
N LYS A 218 13.45 -10.68 -17.33
CA LYS A 218 14.69 -11.24 -16.77
C LYS A 218 15.81 -11.13 -17.81
N THR A 219 16.79 -10.28 -17.57
CA THR A 219 17.87 -9.91 -18.48
C THR A 219 19.23 -10.17 -17.82
N ASP A 220 20.18 -10.73 -18.57
CA ASP A 220 21.57 -10.82 -18.15
C ASP A 220 22.26 -9.47 -18.32
N ILE A 221 22.25 -8.67 -17.23
CA ILE A 221 22.84 -7.32 -17.23
C ILE A 221 24.37 -7.33 -17.25
N ALA A 222 25.01 -8.46 -16.87
CA ALA A 222 26.46 -8.61 -16.97
C ALA A 222 26.90 -8.72 -18.42
N GLU A 223 26.21 -9.50 -19.24
CA GLU A 223 26.43 -9.56 -20.67
C GLU A 223 26.14 -8.21 -21.35
N GLN A 224 25.02 -7.59 -21.00
CA GLN A 224 24.62 -6.30 -21.56
C GLN A 224 25.66 -5.21 -21.29
N LEU A 225 26.18 -5.13 -20.06
CA LEU A 225 27.22 -4.16 -19.70
C LEU A 225 28.54 -4.44 -20.41
N ARG A 226 28.94 -5.72 -20.58
CA ARG A 226 30.13 -6.09 -21.38
C ARG A 226 30.02 -5.69 -22.83
N LEU A 227 28.84 -5.87 -23.44
CA LEU A 227 28.59 -5.43 -24.83
C LEU A 227 28.73 -3.89 -24.95
N GLN A 228 28.17 -3.13 -24.03
CA GLN A 228 28.30 -1.67 -24.02
C GLN A 228 29.75 -1.20 -23.84
N ILE A 229 30.55 -1.90 -23.02
CA ILE A 229 31.96 -1.62 -22.86
C ILE A 229 32.72 -1.92 -24.16
N ALA A 230 32.41 -3.04 -24.82
CA ALA A 230 33.04 -3.41 -26.10
C ALA A 230 32.73 -2.40 -27.21
N ASP A 231 31.51 -1.89 -27.29
CA ASP A 231 31.12 -0.84 -28.24
C ASP A 231 31.88 0.47 -28.04
N MET A 232 32.39 0.71 -26.84
CA MET A 232 33.13 1.93 -26.48
C MET A 232 34.67 1.73 -26.46
N ALA A 233 35.14 0.53 -26.76
CA ALA A 233 36.57 0.19 -26.68
C ALA A 233 37.46 1.15 -27.50
N GLU A 234 37.06 1.48 -28.73
CA GLU A 234 37.80 2.43 -29.59
C GLU A 234 37.89 3.83 -28.97
N LEU A 235 36.84 4.33 -28.34
CA LEU A 235 36.85 5.63 -27.66
C LEU A 235 37.79 5.64 -26.46
N ILE A 236 37.82 4.55 -25.70
CA ILE A 236 38.71 4.37 -24.55
C ILE A 236 40.15 4.31 -24.98
N GLU A 237 40.45 3.55 -26.05
CA GLU A 237 41.78 3.42 -26.64
C GLU A 237 42.28 4.74 -27.22
N ASN A 238 41.45 5.44 -27.97
CA ASN A 238 41.79 6.75 -28.57
C ASN A 238 42.13 7.79 -27.49
N LYS A 239 41.52 7.74 -26.33
CA LYS A 239 41.81 8.56 -25.16
C LYS A 239 42.94 8.01 -24.29
N LYS A 240 43.49 6.85 -24.59
CA LYS A 240 44.53 6.17 -23.81
C LYS A 240 44.18 5.98 -22.32
N LEU A 241 42.92 5.73 -22.03
CA LEU A 241 42.45 5.53 -20.69
C LEU A 241 42.61 4.06 -20.27
N GLU A 242 43.01 3.86 -19.03
CA GLU A 242 43.01 2.52 -18.42
C GLU A 242 41.58 2.14 -17.98
N LEU A 243 41.16 0.93 -18.34
CA LEU A 243 39.83 0.41 -17.96
C LEU A 243 39.99 -0.78 -17.03
N GLN A 244 39.43 -0.68 -15.84
CA GLN A 244 39.36 -1.76 -14.83
C GLN A 244 37.92 -2.28 -14.75
N VAL A 245 37.74 -3.57 -15.02
CA VAL A 245 36.42 -4.19 -15.12
C VAL A 245 36.32 -5.35 -14.19
N GLU A 246 35.32 -5.31 -13.29
CA GLU A 246 34.93 -6.37 -12.38
C GLU A 246 33.46 -6.71 -12.61
N ILE A 247 33.19 -7.66 -13.52
CA ILE A 247 31.84 -8.07 -13.92
C ILE A 247 31.77 -9.59 -13.84
N PRO A 248 30.78 -10.19 -13.13
CA PRO A 248 30.59 -11.65 -13.07
C PRO A 248 30.23 -12.20 -14.45
N GLU A 249 30.38 -13.51 -14.63
CA GLU A 249 30.07 -14.19 -15.90
C GLU A 249 28.60 -13.99 -16.29
N HIS A 250 27.70 -14.15 -15.36
CA HIS A 250 26.25 -13.90 -15.52
C HIS A 250 25.71 -13.20 -14.28
N LEU A 251 24.81 -12.24 -14.48
CA LEU A 251 24.04 -11.61 -13.41
C LEU A 251 22.69 -11.14 -13.97
N TYR A 252 21.62 -11.72 -13.47
CA TYR A 252 20.28 -11.48 -13.96
C TYR A 252 19.53 -10.48 -13.08
N ALA A 253 18.77 -9.59 -13.73
CA ALA A 253 17.82 -8.70 -13.07
C ALA A 253 16.55 -8.55 -13.91
N ASP A 254 15.44 -8.19 -13.26
CA ASP A 254 14.18 -7.88 -13.93
C ASP A 254 14.17 -6.41 -14.37
N VAL A 255 14.63 -6.16 -15.59
CA VAL A 255 14.80 -4.81 -16.14
C VAL A 255 14.20 -4.68 -17.54
N ASN A 256 14.00 -3.45 -17.98
CA ASN A 256 13.77 -3.16 -19.39
C ASN A 256 15.13 -3.09 -20.10
N PRO A 257 15.48 -4.05 -21.00
CA PRO A 257 16.82 -4.14 -21.55
C PRO A 257 17.19 -2.92 -22.40
N VAL A 258 16.27 -2.39 -23.20
CA VAL A 258 16.51 -1.22 -24.07
C VAL A 258 16.78 0.04 -23.23
N MET A 259 16.09 0.19 -22.12
CA MET A 259 16.30 1.31 -21.20
C MET A 259 17.60 1.14 -20.41
N MET A 260 17.94 -0.08 -20.00
CA MET A 260 19.19 -0.34 -19.28
C MET A 260 20.42 -0.13 -20.16
N ASP A 261 20.35 -0.46 -21.46
CA ASP A 261 21.39 -0.08 -22.44
C ASP A 261 21.64 1.43 -22.44
N LYS A 262 20.58 2.24 -22.33
CA LYS A 262 20.71 3.70 -22.25
C LYS A 262 21.37 4.16 -20.95
N VAL A 263 21.08 3.48 -19.82
CA VAL A 263 21.76 3.76 -18.55
C VAL A 263 23.26 3.51 -18.69
N PHE A 264 23.65 2.31 -19.13
CA PHE A 264 25.06 1.94 -19.27
C PHE A 264 25.79 2.85 -20.26
N SER A 265 25.21 3.07 -21.45
CA SER A 265 25.82 3.93 -22.46
C SER A 265 26.04 5.37 -21.98
N ASN A 266 25.03 5.96 -21.30
CA ASN A 266 25.18 7.33 -20.77
C ASN A 266 26.21 7.42 -19.66
N LEU A 267 26.26 6.45 -18.76
CA LEU A 267 27.25 6.45 -17.66
C LEU A 267 28.67 6.23 -18.16
N LEU A 268 28.84 5.25 -19.07
CA LEU A 268 30.17 4.99 -19.67
C LEU A 268 30.65 6.15 -20.51
N LEU A 269 29.79 6.73 -21.37
CA LEU A 269 30.16 7.92 -22.17
C LEU A 269 30.52 9.12 -21.29
N ASN A 270 29.81 9.31 -20.16
CA ASN A 270 30.18 10.36 -19.22
C ASN A 270 31.53 10.07 -18.58
N ALA A 271 31.80 8.85 -18.13
CA ALA A 271 33.06 8.46 -17.56
C ALA A 271 34.22 8.71 -18.59
N ILE A 272 34.05 8.23 -19.82
CA ILE A 272 35.07 8.45 -20.91
C ILE A 272 35.26 9.95 -21.20
N ARG A 273 34.17 10.70 -21.29
CA ARG A 273 34.23 12.13 -21.64
C ARG A 273 34.96 12.96 -20.61
N TYR A 274 34.67 12.74 -19.34
CA TYR A 274 35.15 13.58 -18.24
C TYR A 274 36.47 13.11 -17.63
N THR A 275 36.93 11.89 -17.91
CA THR A 275 38.29 11.47 -17.51
C THR A 275 39.31 12.21 -18.32
N PRO A 276 40.25 12.97 -17.71
CA PRO A 276 41.36 13.65 -18.44
C PRO A 276 42.31 12.65 -19.09
N GLU A 277 42.90 13.03 -20.23
CA GLU A 277 43.92 12.25 -20.96
C GLU A 277 45.29 12.33 -20.27
N GLU A 278 45.36 12.09 -18.99
CA GLU A 278 46.56 12.11 -18.19
C GLU A 278 46.97 10.71 -17.77
N LYS A 279 48.28 10.46 -17.69
CA LYS A 279 48.80 9.14 -17.30
C LYS A 279 48.40 8.81 -15.86
N GLY A 280 47.77 7.64 -15.66
CA GLY A 280 47.32 7.15 -14.39
C GLY A 280 45.81 7.33 -14.16
N ASN A 281 45.13 8.12 -14.98
CA ASN A 281 43.67 8.18 -14.94
C ASN A 281 43.04 6.91 -15.50
N HIS A 282 42.00 6.44 -14.85
CA HIS A 282 41.31 5.19 -15.20
C HIS A 282 39.81 5.30 -15.01
N ILE A 283 39.11 4.38 -15.65
CA ILE A 283 37.69 4.12 -15.44
C ILE A 283 37.56 2.76 -14.79
N ARG A 284 36.84 2.68 -13.68
CA ARG A 284 36.50 1.42 -13.00
C ARG A 284 35.01 1.11 -13.15
N VAL A 285 34.72 -0.10 -13.59
CA VAL A 285 33.37 -0.63 -13.73
C VAL A 285 33.23 -1.86 -12.85
N LEU A 286 32.35 -1.80 -11.87
CA LEU A 286 32.05 -2.89 -10.93
C LEU A 286 30.59 -3.27 -11.06
N LEU A 287 30.32 -4.55 -11.28
CA LEU A 287 28.99 -5.14 -11.22
C LEU A 287 29.03 -6.35 -10.30
N LYS A 288 28.16 -6.41 -9.31
CA LYS A 288 28.11 -7.54 -8.36
C LYS A 288 26.70 -7.77 -7.84
N PRO A 289 26.39 -8.97 -7.30
CA PRO A 289 25.19 -9.17 -6.52
C PRO A 289 25.15 -8.19 -5.33
N GLY A 290 23.98 -7.70 -4.99
CA GLY A 290 23.79 -6.83 -3.84
C GLY A 290 23.86 -7.59 -2.51
N THR A 291 23.53 -6.94 -1.43
CA THR A 291 23.51 -7.55 -0.07
C THR A 291 22.43 -8.60 0.07
N ASP A 292 21.33 -8.45 -0.66
CA ASP A 292 20.26 -9.44 -0.75
C ASP A 292 20.39 -10.18 -2.08
N THR A 293 20.09 -11.47 -2.10
CA THR A 293 20.27 -12.37 -3.25
C THR A 293 19.49 -11.98 -4.49
N GLU A 294 18.55 -11.04 -4.38
CA GLU A 294 17.69 -10.55 -5.46
C GLU A 294 18.11 -9.17 -6.00
N THR A 295 19.05 -8.49 -5.34
CA THR A 295 19.49 -7.15 -5.74
C THR A 295 20.78 -7.19 -6.53
N VAL A 296 20.97 -6.20 -7.39
CA VAL A 296 22.18 -6.02 -8.20
C VAL A 296 22.76 -4.65 -7.90
N TYR A 297 24.08 -4.61 -7.68
CA TYR A 297 24.81 -3.39 -7.46
C TYR A 297 25.75 -3.13 -8.63
N CYS A 298 25.65 -1.92 -9.20
CA CYS A 298 26.53 -1.44 -10.27
C CYS A 298 27.21 -0.13 -9.85
N GLN A 299 28.48 -0.02 -10.17
CA GLN A 299 29.30 1.17 -9.91
C GLN A 299 30.17 1.49 -11.13
N ILE A 300 30.16 2.75 -11.54
CA ILE A 300 31.05 3.28 -12.58
C ILE A 300 31.76 4.49 -11.97
N GLU A 301 33.06 4.41 -11.92
CA GLU A 301 33.95 5.43 -11.36
C GLU A 301 34.95 5.92 -12.41
N ASN A 302 35.20 7.19 -12.41
CA ASN A 302 36.24 7.81 -13.25
C ASN A 302 37.11 8.74 -12.42
N THR A 303 38.43 8.74 -12.69
CA THR A 303 39.44 9.50 -11.93
C THR A 303 39.82 10.80 -12.58
N GLY A 304 40.54 11.64 -11.85
CA GLY A 304 41.12 12.88 -12.35
C GLY A 304 40.15 14.06 -12.44
N VAL A 305 38.92 13.92 -11.93
CA VAL A 305 37.93 14.99 -11.93
C VAL A 305 37.14 14.99 -10.63
N PHE A 306 36.71 16.19 -10.20
CA PHE A 306 35.88 16.37 -9.02
C PHE A 306 34.70 17.28 -9.33
N ILE A 307 33.57 17.00 -8.70
CA ILE A 307 32.35 17.78 -8.85
C ILE A 307 32.21 18.67 -7.59
N PRO A 308 32.02 19.99 -7.75
CA PRO A 308 31.73 20.87 -6.63
C PRO A 308 30.51 20.38 -5.86
N GLU A 309 30.55 20.43 -4.52
CA GLU A 309 29.44 19.93 -3.68
C GLU A 309 28.09 20.59 -4.01
N GLU A 310 28.12 21.89 -4.31
CA GLU A 310 26.94 22.65 -4.74
C GLU A 310 26.32 22.12 -6.04
N ALA A 311 27.13 21.54 -6.93
CA ALA A 311 26.68 20.99 -8.20
C ALA A 311 26.06 19.59 -8.07
N LEU A 312 26.43 18.81 -7.05
CA LEU A 312 25.98 17.43 -6.87
C LEU A 312 24.45 17.30 -6.83
N VAL A 313 23.75 18.26 -6.22
CA VAL A 313 22.29 18.25 -6.08
C VAL A 313 21.57 18.52 -7.39
N HIS A 314 22.24 19.16 -8.36
CA HIS A 314 21.68 19.57 -9.65
C HIS A 314 22.04 18.63 -10.80
N LEU A 315 22.95 17.67 -10.62
CA LEU A 315 23.48 16.81 -11.70
C LEU A 315 22.41 16.04 -12.48
N PHE A 316 21.29 15.77 -11.83
CA PHE A 316 20.16 15.04 -12.40
C PHE A 316 19.07 15.96 -12.97
N GLU A 317 19.29 17.26 -12.99
CA GLU A 317 18.39 18.20 -13.66
C GLU A 317 18.64 18.20 -15.17
N ALA A 318 17.56 18.36 -15.94
CA ALA A 318 17.68 18.39 -17.39
C ALA A 318 18.53 19.59 -17.86
N PHE A 319 19.49 19.34 -18.75
CA PHE A 319 20.40 20.33 -19.30
C PHE A 319 21.40 20.95 -18.32
N TYR A 320 21.45 20.46 -17.08
CA TYR A 320 22.43 20.94 -16.11
C TYR A 320 23.84 20.47 -16.48
N ARG A 321 24.80 21.37 -16.34
CA ARG A 321 26.25 21.13 -16.58
C ARG A 321 27.06 21.91 -15.56
N VAL A 322 28.08 21.26 -14.96
CA VAL A 322 28.96 21.87 -13.96
C VAL A 322 29.78 23.04 -14.56
N GLU A 323 30.17 22.92 -15.83
CA GLU A 323 30.90 23.96 -16.54
C GLU A 323 30.09 24.57 -17.68
N GLN A 324 29.42 25.70 -17.41
CA GLN A 324 28.69 26.43 -18.44
C GLN A 324 29.59 27.30 -19.36
N SER A 325 30.82 27.61 -18.96
CA SER A 325 31.51 28.78 -19.51
C SER A 325 32.81 28.53 -20.29
N ARG A 326 33.49 27.38 -20.19
CA ARG A 326 34.86 27.29 -20.76
C ARG A 326 35.19 26.19 -21.76
N ASN A 327 34.41 25.08 -21.87
CA ASN A 327 34.71 24.06 -22.87
C ASN A 327 33.44 23.59 -23.61
N ARG A 328 32.97 24.40 -24.58
CA ARG A 328 32.02 23.95 -25.61
C ARG A 328 32.53 22.77 -26.44
N GLN A 329 33.81 22.42 -26.29
CA GLN A 329 34.45 21.28 -26.97
C GLN A 329 34.15 19.93 -26.34
N THR A 330 33.82 19.86 -25.04
CA THR A 330 33.47 18.62 -24.36
C THR A 330 32.01 18.16 -24.55
N GLY A 331 31.39 18.64 -25.59
CA GLY A 331 30.11 18.29 -26.22
C GLY A 331 29.18 17.29 -25.49
N GLY A 332 28.20 17.77 -24.71
CA GLY A 332 27.11 16.97 -24.16
C GLY A 332 25.87 17.82 -24.06
N SER A 333 24.69 17.22 -24.28
CA SER A 333 23.38 17.87 -24.19
C SER A 333 22.98 18.28 -22.76
N GLY A 334 23.56 17.63 -21.72
CA GLY A 334 23.10 17.74 -20.33
C GLY A 334 21.84 16.91 -20.03
N LEU A 335 21.40 16.06 -20.97
CA LEU A 335 20.27 15.17 -20.79
C LEU A 335 20.68 13.77 -20.33
N GLY A 336 21.92 13.34 -20.48
CA GLY A 336 22.35 11.97 -20.21
C GLY A 336 22.05 11.50 -18.79
N LEU A 337 22.45 12.25 -17.74
CA LEU A 337 22.16 11.91 -16.35
C LEU A 337 20.68 12.07 -16.01
N TYR A 338 19.96 13.00 -16.62
CA TYR A 338 18.52 13.12 -16.49
C TYR A 338 17.80 11.88 -17.03
N ILE A 339 18.23 11.34 -18.19
CA ILE A 339 17.71 10.09 -18.76
C ILE A 339 18.02 8.90 -17.83
N VAL A 340 19.25 8.81 -17.31
CA VAL A 340 19.63 7.78 -16.33
C VAL A 340 18.70 7.82 -15.12
N LYS A 341 18.50 9.00 -14.54
CA LYS A 341 17.58 9.20 -13.43
C LYS A 341 16.18 8.69 -13.77
N MET A 342 15.59 9.14 -14.88
CA MET A 342 14.23 8.74 -15.27
C MET A 342 14.07 7.22 -15.41
N ILE A 343 15.07 6.56 -15.98
CA ILE A 343 15.07 5.11 -16.18
C ILE A 343 15.19 4.40 -14.83
N LEU A 344 16.12 4.81 -13.98
CA LEU A 344 16.34 4.20 -12.66
C LEU A 344 15.13 4.43 -11.73
N ASP A 345 14.52 5.62 -11.77
CA ASP A 345 13.27 5.92 -11.03
C ASP A 345 12.12 4.98 -11.46
N GLN A 346 12.00 4.66 -12.77
CA GLN A 346 10.98 3.70 -13.25
C GLN A 346 11.26 2.25 -12.83
N HIS A 347 12.53 1.88 -12.66
CA HIS A 347 12.91 0.56 -12.13
C HIS A 347 12.80 0.48 -10.61
N GLY A 348 12.49 1.58 -9.90
CA GLY A 348 12.50 1.63 -8.44
C GLY A 348 13.91 1.50 -7.84
N ALA A 349 14.93 1.75 -8.64
CA ALA A 349 16.33 1.62 -8.26
C ALA A 349 16.78 2.75 -7.34
N SER A 350 17.65 2.45 -6.39
CA SER A 350 18.38 3.47 -5.64
C SER A 350 19.67 3.83 -6.38
N TYR A 351 20.01 5.11 -6.45
CA TYR A 351 21.23 5.57 -7.11
C TYR A 351 21.86 6.75 -6.38
N ARG A 352 23.18 6.88 -6.56
CA ARG A 352 23.97 7.96 -5.96
C ARG A 352 25.13 8.34 -6.87
N MET A 353 25.45 9.64 -6.91
CA MET A 353 26.67 10.16 -7.50
C MET A 353 27.42 11.01 -6.47
N GLY A 354 28.73 10.89 -6.43
CA GLY A 354 29.56 11.63 -5.49
C GLY A 354 31.04 11.56 -5.82
N ASN A 355 31.82 12.40 -5.16
CA ASN A 355 33.28 12.36 -5.26
C ASN A 355 33.83 11.18 -4.44
N THR A 356 34.92 10.59 -4.96
CA THR A 356 35.81 9.64 -4.26
C THR A 356 37.10 10.34 -3.87
N CYS A 357 38.13 9.61 -3.40
CA CYS A 357 39.42 10.20 -3.07
C CYS A 357 40.17 10.73 -4.28
N ASP A 358 39.94 10.18 -5.50
CA ASP A 358 40.66 10.45 -6.73
C ASP A 358 39.77 10.73 -7.94
N GLY A 359 38.47 10.78 -7.77
CA GLY A 359 37.55 11.03 -8.86
C GLY A 359 36.09 11.13 -8.49
N VAL A 360 35.23 10.67 -9.40
CA VAL A 360 33.78 10.68 -9.30
C VAL A 360 33.22 9.27 -9.49
N CYS A 361 32.30 8.90 -8.66
CA CYS A 361 31.65 7.60 -8.70
C CYS A 361 30.14 7.77 -8.84
N PHE A 362 29.55 7.04 -9.79
CA PHE A 362 28.11 6.80 -9.87
C PHE A 362 27.83 5.35 -9.48
N SER A 363 26.88 5.14 -8.60
CA SER A 363 26.44 3.80 -8.21
C SER A 363 24.92 3.69 -8.18
N PHE A 364 24.41 2.51 -8.49
CA PHE A 364 22.98 2.20 -8.37
C PHE A 364 22.75 0.75 -7.95
N SER A 365 21.57 0.50 -7.40
CA SER A 365 21.11 -0.84 -7.00
C SER A 365 19.70 -1.06 -7.55
N LEU A 366 19.52 -2.20 -8.22
CA LEU A 366 18.27 -2.67 -8.80
C LEU A 366 17.63 -3.70 -7.89
#